data_16df05da5f240f9de02ea9f752eaf332
#
_entry.id   16df05da5f240f9de02ea9f752eaf332
#
_cell.length_a   1.000
_cell.length_b   1.000
_cell.length_c   1.000
_cell.angle_alpha   90.00
_cell.angle_beta   90.00
_cell.angle_gamma   90.00
#
_symmetry.space_group_name_H-M   'P 1'
#
loop_
_entity.id
_entity.type
_entity.pdbx_description
1 polymer ?
#
loop_
_entity_poly.entity_id
_entity_poly.type
_entity_poly.pdbx_seq_one_letter_code
_entity_poly.pdbx_strand_id
1 'polypeptide(L)'
;TITPKNNAQVSLLSLDVALRVQPNGPKNYIWMYSLDNGENFSEMSGNLVFKGSTTDNNGIQQPTLNLEEVAGVQEFSEPMIVRIYAWGAADAKSTFRIGQSLANRPYALTLEGMIRP
;
A
#
# COMPACT_ATOMS: atom_id res chain seq x y z
N THR A 1 -8.44 1.07 -6.69
CA THR A 1 -8.73 2.44 -7.17
C THR A 1 -9.55 3.18 -6.13
N ILE A 2 -9.17 4.41 -5.84
CA ILE A 2 -9.91 5.32 -4.97
C ILE A 2 -10.60 6.34 -5.86
N THR A 3 -11.93 6.41 -5.80
CA THR A 3 -12.70 7.32 -6.65
C THR A 3 -13.44 8.34 -5.80
N PRO A 4 -13.02 9.61 -5.80
CA PRO A 4 -13.78 10.67 -5.13
C PRO A 4 -15.17 10.81 -5.75
N LYS A 5 -16.17 11.06 -4.91
CA LYS A 5 -17.56 11.19 -5.36
C LYS A 5 -18.03 12.64 -5.19
N ASN A 6 -18.99 13.04 -6.05
CA ASN A 6 -19.66 14.33 -5.95
C ASN A 6 -18.69 15.52 -5.94
N ASN A 7 -17.63 15.46 -6.74
CA ASN A 7 -16.60 16.48 -6.82
C ASN A 7 -15.86 16.73 -5.50
N ALA A 8 -15.88 15.77 -4.60
CA ALA A 8 -15.15 15.86 -3.34
C ALA A 8 -13.63 15.80 -3.59
N GLN A 9 -12.88 16.36 -2.68
CA GLN A 9 -11.43 16.21 -2.63
C GLN A 9 -11.06 15.22 -1.52
N VAL A 10 -10.11 14.37 -1.80
CA VAL A 10 -9.61 13.37 -0.86
C VAL A 10 -8.15 13.64 -0.55
N SER A 11 -7.79 13.55 0.72
CA SER A 11 -6.39 13.62 1.17
C SER A 11 -6.07 12.36 1.94
N LEU A 12 -4.99 11.67 1.57
CA LEU A 12 -4.57 10.46 2.28
C LEU A 12 -3.64 10.82 3.44
N LEU A 13 -3.88 10.20 4.59
CA LEU A 13 -3.13 10.44 5.81
C LEU A 13 -2.15 9.30 6.11
N SER A 14 -2.58 8.05 5.94
CA SER A 14 -1.75 6.90 6.27
C SER A 14 -2.17 5.65 5.52
N LEU A 15 -1.23 4.70 5.42
CA LEU A 15 -1.47 3.37 4.88
C LEU A 15 -0.90 2.34 5.85
N ASP A 16 -1.75 1.41 6.25
CA ASP A 16 -1.37 0.26 7.07
C ASP A 16 -1.60 -1.02 6.29
N VAL A 17 -0.62 -1.92 6.32
CA VAL A 17 -0.71 -3.17 5.59
C VAL A 17 -0.04 -4.29 6.38
N ALA A 18 -0.66 -5.47 6.33
CA ALA A 18 -0.03 -6.71 6.74
C ALA A 18 0.40 -7.47 5.49
N LEU A 19 1.67 -7.87 5.43
CA LEU A 19 2.25 -8.56 4.29
C LEU A 19 2.66 -9.96 4.67
N ARG A 20 2.41 -10.90 3.77
CA ARG A 20 2.93 -12.26 3.87
C ARG A 20 3.98 -12.48 2.79
N VAL A 21 5.21 -12.71 3.24
CA VAL A 21 6.35 -12.93 2.35
C VAL A 21 6.98 -14.27 2.71
N GLN A 22 7.13 -15.15 1.73
CA GLN A 22 7.81 -16.42 1.94
C GLN A 22 9.31 -16.22 2.15
N PRO A 23 10.03 -17.20 2.77
CA PRO A 23 11.46 -17.04 3.08
C PRO A 23 12.34 -16.61 1.89
N ASN A 24 12.05 -17.12 0.68
CA ASN A 24 12.76 -16.75 -0.54
C ASN A 24 12.02 -15.73 -1.39
N GLY A 25 10.95 -15.14 -0.84
CA GLY A 25 10.15 -14.16 -1.54
C GLY A 25 10.80 -12.79 -1.62
N PRO A 26 10.19 -11.88 -2.38
CA PRO A 26 10.70 -10.50 -2.48
C PRO A 26 10.58 -9.80 -1.13
N LYS A 27 11.66 -9.19 -0.68
CA LYS A 27 11.73 -8.49 0.61
C LYS A 27 11.66 -6.98 0.46
N ASN A 28 11.77 -6.48 -0.77
CA ASN A 28 11.76 -5.06 -1.05
C ASN A 28 10.43 -4.70 -1.72
N TYR A 29 9.87 -3.56 -1.37
CA TYR A 29 8.64 -3.10 -2.00
C TYR A 29 8.53 -1.60 -1.98
N ILE A 30 7.64 -1.07 -2.83
CA ILE A 30 7.35 0.35 -2.93
C ILE A 30 5.88 0.53 -3.27
N TRP A 31 5.26 1.54 -2.68
CA TRP A 31 3.91 1.96 -3.04
C TRP A 31 3.99 3.08 -4.06
N MET A 32 3.16 2.97 -5.11
CA MET A 32 3.06 3.94 -6.19
C MET A 32 1.61 4.34 -6.40
N TYR A 33 1.38 5.51 -6.97
CA TYR A 33 0.03 5.98 -7.31
C TYR A 33 0.00 6.61 -8.69
N SER A 34 -1.19 6.61 -9.30
CA SER A 34 -1.46 7.27 -10.58
C SER A 34 -2.76 8.06 -10.49
N LEU A 35 -2.76 9.27 -11.03
CA LEU A 35 -3.94 10.13 -11.15
C LEU A 35 -4.36 10.34 -12.62
N ASP A 36 -3.73 9.62 -13.54
CA ASP A 36 -3.99 9.72 -14.99
C ASP A 36 -4.41 8.38 -15.61
N ASN A 37 -5.19 7.62 -14.85
CA ASN A 37 -5.73 6.32 -15.27
C ASN A 37 -4.65 5.28 -15.59
N GLY A 38 -3.52 5.36 -14.88
CA GLY A 38 -2.46 4.36 -14.98
C GLY A 38 -1.42 4.63 -16.06
N GLU A 39 -1.46 5.79 -16.72
CA GLU A 39 -0.45 6.15 -17.72
C GLU A 39 0.90 6.46 -17.09
N ASN A 40 0.90 7.15 -15.94
CA ASN A 40 2.10 7.48 -15.20
C ASN A 40 1.92 7.17 -13.73
N PHE A 41 2.95 6.63 -13.09
CA PHE A 41 2.96 6.35 -11.66
C PHE A 41 4.06 7.15 -10.97
N SER A 42 3.72 7.67 -9.80
CA SER A 42 4.65 8.39 -8.92
C SER A 42 4.81 7.64 -7.61
N GLU A 43 5.92 7.87 -6.93
CA GLU A 43 6.18 7.22 -5.65
C GLU A 43 5.29 7.80 -4.55
N MET A 44 4.58 6.91 -3.84
CA MET A 44 3.83 7.22 -2.64
C MET A 44 4.69 7.01 -1.40
N SER A 45 5.61 6.04 -1.47
CA SER A 45 6.61 5.77 -0.44
C SER A 45 8.00 5.84 -1.05
N GLY A 46 9.04 5.78 -0.21
CA GLY A 46 10.36 5.37 -0.69
C GLY A 46 10.42 3.85 -0.79
N ASN A 47 11.62 3.32 -1.05
CA ASN A 47 11.86 1.88 -1.02
C ASN A 47 11.72 1.37 0.41
N LEU A 48 10.95 0.32 0.60
CA LEU A 48 10.67 -0.30 1.89
C LEU A 48 11.18 -1.73 1.91
N VAL A 49 11.50 -2.21 3.11
CA VAL A 49 11.96 -3.58 3.32
C VAL A 49 10.97 -4.28 4.23
N PHE A 50 10.54 -5.48 3.85
CA PHE A 50 9.67 -6.29 4.68
C PHE A 50 10.30 -6.55 6.04
N LYS A 51 9.54 -6.32 7.11
CA LYS A 51 9.98 -6.53 8.50
C LYS A 51 9.09 -7.57 9.16
N GLY A 52 9.74 -8.60 9.72
CA GLY A 52 9.05 -9.62 10.48
C GLY A 52 9.33 -11.03 10.01
N SER A 53 8.54 -11.99 10.54
CA SER A 53 8.69 -13.41 10.25
C SER A 53 8.18 -13.74 8.84
N THR A 54 8.92 -14.56 8.12
CA THR A 54 8.52 -15.09 6.81
C THR A 54 7.76 -16.41 6.93
N THR A 55 7.47 -16.87 8.14
CA THR A 55 6.76 -18.13 8.38
C THR A 55 5.34 -17.93 8.91
N ASP A 56 4.91 -16.70 9.14
CA ASP A 56 3.55 -16.41 9.57
C ASP A 56 2.60 -16.35 8.39
N ASN A 57 1.69 -17.31 8.29
CA ASN A 57 0.75 -17.44 7.18
C ASN A 57 -0.34 -16.37 7.18
N ASN A 58 -0.56 -15.68 8.30
CA ASN A 58 -1.57 -14.64 8.41
C ASN A 58 -1.06 -13.26 7.95
N GLY A 59 0.25 -13.13 7.83
CA GLY A 59 0.88 -11.87 7.49
C GLY A 59 1.33 -11.07 8.71
N ILE A 60 2.32 -10.24 8.50
CA ILE A 60 2.93 -9.40 9.53
C ILE A 60 2.58 -7.95 9.26
N GLN A 61 2.05 -7.27 10.27
CA GLN A 61 1.78 -5.84 10.19
C GLN A 61 3.07 -5.07 9.96
N GLN A 62 3.11 -4.31 8.89
CA GLN A 62 4.25 -3.45 8.59
C GLN A 62 4.13 -2.10 9.32
N PRO A 63 5.23 -1.36 9.49
CA PRO A 63 5.13 -0.01 10.06
C PRO A 63 4.19 0.86 9.25
N THR A 64 3.41 1.70 9.94
CA THR A 64 2.47 2.62 9.29
C THR A 64 3.22 3.57 8.36
N LEU A 65 2.73 3.71 7.14
CA LEU A 65 3.25 4.65 6.17
C LEU A 65 2.49 5.98 6.32
N ASN A 66 3.20 7.04 6.71
CA ASN A 66 2.62 8.38 6.80
C ASN A 66 2.60 9.01 5.41
N LEU A 67 1.44 9.48 4.97
CA LEU A 67 1.22 10.03 3.63
C LEU A 67 0.99 11.54 3.65
N GLU A 68 1.00 12.18 4.81
CA GLU A 68 0.68 13.62 4.94
C GLU A 68 1.65 14.51 4.16
N GLU A 69 2.91 14.10 4.05
CA GLU A 69 3.94 14.85 3.35
C GLU A 69 4.03 14.54 1.85
N VAL A 70 3.21 13.63 1.34
CA VAL A 70 3.21 13.27 -0.08
C VAL A 70 2.21 14.17 -0.79
N ALA A 71 2.71 15.23 -1.42
CA ALA A 71 1.87 16.29 -2.00
C ALA A 71 0.86 15.76 -3.02
N GLY A 72 1.25 14.82 -3.86
CA GLY A 72 0.40 14.28 -4.92
C GLY A 72 -0.79 13.46 -4.44
N VAL A 73 -0.82 13.03 -3.18
CA VAL A 73 -1.97 12.30 -2.61
C VAL A 73 -2.80 13.19 -1.68
N GLN A 74 -2.61 14.50 -1.77
CA GLN A 74 -3.38 15.47 -1.01
C GLN A 74 -4.36 16.21 -1.93
N GLU A 75 -5.58 16.40 -1.48
CA GLU A 75 -6.62 17.19 -2.16
C GLU A 75 -6.85 16.77 -3.61
N PHE A 76 -6.84 15.45 -3.89
CA PHE A 76 -7.09 14.98 -5.25
C PHE A 76 -8.59 14.76 -5.47
N SER A 77 -9.06 15.03 -6.69
CA SER A 77 -10.44 14.83 -7.12
C SER A 77 -10.58 13.83 -8.26
N GLU A 78 -9.46 13.46 -8.88
CA GLU A 78 -9.45 12.43 -9.93
C GLU A 78 -9.35 11.03 -9.32
N PRO A 79 -9.84 9.98 -10.01
CA PRO A 79 -9.63 8.62 -9.55
C PRO A 79 -8.13 8.31 -9.40
N MET A 80 -7.78 7.69 -8.28
CA MET A 80 -6.39 7.32 -7.98
C MET A 80 -6.24 5.81 -8.00
N ILE A 81 -5.27 5.32 -8.77
CA ILE A 81 -4.83 3.94 -8.75
C ILE A 81 -3.65 3.84 -7.79
N VAL A 82 -3.72 2.92 -6.84
CA VAL A 82 -2.62 2.64 -5.90
C VAL A 82 -2.08 1.25 -6.23
N ARG A 83 -0.76 1.12 -6.35
CA ARG A 83 -0.08 -0.15 -6.63
C ARG A 83 1.07 -0.36 -5.68
N ILE A 84 1.33 -1.63 -5.40
CA ILE A 84 2.53 -2.06 -4.70
C ILE A 84 3.39 -2.87 -5.67
N TYR A 85 4.68 -2.58 -5.69
CA TYR A 85 5.66 -3.34 -6.47
C TYR A 85 6.65 -3.98 -5.51
N ALA A 86 6.98 -5.25 -5.75
CA ALA A 86 7.91 -6.00 -4.90
C ALA A 86 9.01 -6.61 -5.76
N TRP A 87 10.23 -6.69 -5.20
CA TRP A 87 11.38 -7.25 -5.92
C TRP A 87 12.40 -7.85 -4.96
N GLY A 88 13.41 -8.51 -5.52
CA GLY A 88 14.50 -9.12 -4.76
C GLY A 88 14.23 -10.51 -4.27
N ALA A 89 13.33 -11.26 -4.93
CA ALA A 89 13.10 -12.66 -4.59
C ALA A 89 14.32 -13.51 -4.92
N ALA A 90 14.60 -14.52 -4.06
CA ALA A 90 15.67 -15.49 -4.29
C ALA A 90 15.27 -16.55 -5.32
N ASP A 91 13.96 -16.78 -5.52
CA ASP A 91 13.45 -17.67 -6.57
C ASP A 91 12.12 -17.14 -7.12
N ALA A 92 11.74 -17.64 -8.30
CA ALA A 92 10.53 -17.17 -9.00
C ALA A 92 9.24 -17.77 -8.47
N LYS A 93 9.31 -18.75 -7.56
CA LYS A 93 8.13 -19.46 -7.04
C LYS A 93 7.66 -18.91 -5.70
N SER A 94 8.52 -18.18 -5.00
CA SER A 94 8.18 -17.63 -3.68
C SER A 94 7.33 -16.38 -3.81
N THR A 95 6.35 -16.25 -2.92
CA THR A 95 5.28 -15.26 -3.04
C THR A 95 5.46 -14.07 -2.11
N PHE A 96 4.84 -12.98 -2.52
CA PHE A 96 4.60 -11.77 -1.75
C PHE A 96 3.11 -11.45 -1.90
N ARG A 97 2.40 -11.28 -0.79
CA ARG A 97 0.96 -10.99 -0.85
C ARG A 97 0.48 -10.21 0.37
N ILE A 98 -0.69 -9.61 0.23
CA ILE A 98 -1.42 -9.02 1.34
C ILE A 98 -1.84 -10.15 2.28
N GLY A 99 -1.71 -9.92 3.58
CA GLY A 99 -2.07 -10.91 4.59
C GLY A 99 -3.57 -11.09 4.75
N GLN A 100 -3.95 -11.87 5.77
CA GLN A 100 -5.35 -12.19 6.04
C GLN A 100 -5.95 -11.22 7.06
N SER A 101 -7.29 -11.08 7.02
CA SER A 101 -8.04 -10.42 8.08
C SER A 101 -8.07 -11.33 9.31
N LEU A 102 -7.92 -10.72 10.48
CA LEU A 102 -7.96 -11.40 11.77
C LEU A 102 -8.96 -10.69 12.70
N ALA A 103 -9.36 -11.36 13.79
CA ALA A 103 -10.30 -10.78 14.76
C ALA A 103 -9.78 -9.48 15.38
N ASN A 104 -8.46 -9.40 15.63
CA ASN A 104 -7.79 -8.20 16.17
C ASN A 104 -7.23 -7.29 15.07
N ARG A 105 -7.41 -7.65 13.80
CA ARG A 105 -6.96 -6.91 12.62
C ARG A 105 -7.93 -7.21 11.48
N PRO A 106 -9.14 -6.58 11.49
CA PRO A 106 -10.19 -6.94 10.54
C PRO A 106 -9.84 -6.62 9.09
N TYR A 107 -8.91 -5.70 8.86
CA TYR A 107 -8.45 -5.35 7.52
C TYR A 107 -6.94 -5.51 7.42
N ALA A 108 -6.48 -6.27 6.41
CA ALA A 108 -5.06 -6.43 6.15
C ALA A 108 -4.46 -5.23 5.42
N LEU A 109 -5.28 -4.42 4.77
CA LEU A 109 -4.89 -3.17 4.12
C LEU A 109 -5.88 -2.08 4.50
N THR A 110 -5.38 -0.97 5.03
CA THR A 110 -6.20 0.19 5.39
C THR A 110 -5.55 1.47 4.89
N LEU A 111 -6.33 2.29 4.21
CA LEU A 111 -5.97 3.66 3.85
C LEU A 111 -6.86 4.60 4.65
N GLU A 112 -6.24 5.47 5.44
CA GLU A 112 -6.96 6.53 6.14
C GLU A 112 -6.80 7.84 5.40
N GLY A 113 -7.87 8.61 5.34
CA GLY A 113 -7.86 9.90 4.68
C GLY A 113 -8.95 10.82 5.17
N MET A 114 -8.97 12.01 4.59
CA MET A 114 -9.99 13.01 4.83
C MET A 114 -10.71 13.34 3.53
N ILE A 115 -11.99 13.63 3.63
CA ILE A 115 -12.83 14.01 2.50
C ILE A 115 -13.32 15.44 2.73
N ARG A 116 -13.08 16.29 1.75
CA ARG A 116 -13.62 17.66 1.73
C ARG A 116 -14.67 17.70 0.63
N PRO A 117 -15.94 18.00 1.00
CA PRO A 117 -17.01 18.09 0.02
C PRO A 117 -16.81 19.22 -1.00
#